data_5f0ff98fe971a6e3d22eccde8bc6931c
#
_entry.id   5f0ff98fe971a6e3d22eccde8bc6931c
#
_cell.length_a   1.000
_cell.length_b   1.000
_cell.length_c   1.000
_cell.angle_alpha   90.00
_cell.angle_beta   90.00
_cell.angle_gamma   90.00
#
_symmetry.space_group_name_H-M   'P 1'
#
loop_
_entity.id
_entity.type
_entity.pdbx_description
1 polymer ?
#
loop_
_entity_poly.entity_id
_entity_poly.type
_entity_poly.pdbx_seq_one_letter_code
_entity_poly.pdbx_strand_id
1 'polypeptide(L)'
;MTIPSTILERLKQNEIIARKFHEIEISILSILNFQDFIEKLLFEISSKFSVPYTWISIIEESNITEYLHNIRNSKLLKASTAFISEKQFSNITQNSLKPLLSNKNLNRFSALIPEAAEYEIGSIAIAPITMDGTIVGSINQADKNVNRFEPGIDTSLLERLALKASLCLSNVTAHEQLKFLAFHDPLTRLLNRGVMERILEREFQRSKRYHIDLVLLFLDLDDFKSINDTYGHDNGDKALCHTADCLNSLKRDSDIVARFAGDEFVVILPSTNRHQAEIYTSRVKQKLASNPIIAADNTSFYVKLSHGLSSVFEKGMDSSAILLKEADKRLYKAKKNK
;
A
#
# COMPACT_ATOMS: atom_id res chain seq x y z
N MET A 1 17.32 4.96 57.42
CA MET A 1 18.29 4.98 56.28
C MET A 1 17.90 6.11 55.34
N THR A 2 18.67 7.17 55.26
CA THR A 2 18.42 8.28 54.34
C THR A 2 18.93 7.88 52.96
N ILE A 3 18.05 7.86 51.97
CA ILE A 3 18.43 7.56 50.57
C ILE A 3 19.35 8.70 50.11
N PRO A 4 20.56 8.43 49.56
CA PRO A 4 21.44 9.45 49.04
C PRO A 4 20.74 10.31 47.97
N SER A 5 20.94 11.62 47.99
CA SER A 5 20.30 12.56 47.04
C SER A 5 20.53 12.21 45.59
N THR A 6 21.71 11.66 45.26
CA THR A 6 22.04 11.15 43.91
C THR A 6 21.18 9.99 43.43
N ILE A 7 20.75 9.11 44.34
CA ILE A 7 19.84 8.00 44.04
C ILE A 7 18.41 8.53 43.76
N LEU A 8 17.98 9.49 44.59
CA LEU A 8 16.67 10.12 44.42
C LEU A 8 16.56 10.89 43.11
N GLU A 9 17.61 11.58 42.70
CA GLU A 9 17.70 12.30 41.41
C GLU A 9 17.65 11.34 40.23
N ARG A 10 18.39 10.22 40.28
CA ARG A 10 18.32 9.18 39.24
C ARG A 10 16.93 8.54 39.14
N LEU A 11 16.28 8.27 40.25
CA LEU A 11 14.91 7.73 40.25
C LEU A 11 13.93 8.70 39.60
N LYS A 12 14.01 10.00 39.96
CA LYS A 12 13.17 11.03 39.32
C LYS A 12 13.44 11.16 37.82
N GLN A 13 14.68 11.08 37.39
CA GLN A 13 15.03 11.12 35.96
C GLN A 13 14.48 9.90 35.20
N ASN A 14 14.62 8.71 35.78
CA ASN A 14 14.07 7.48 35.19
C ASN A 14 12.54 7.54 35.08
N GLU A 15 11.87 8.11 36.09
CA GLU A 15 10.40 8.31 36.05
C GLU A 15 9.98 9.28 34.95
N ILE A 16 10.71 10.38 34.75
CA ILE A 16 10.46 11.33 33.64
C ILE A 16 10.64 10.66 32.30
N ILE A 17 11.72 9.87 32.13
CA ILE A 17 11.99 9.14 30.91
C ILE A 17 10.87 8.11 30.65
N ALA A 18 10.50 7.32 31.64
CA ALA A 18 9.43 6.34 31.53
C ALA A 18 8.08 6.99 31.16
N ARG A 19 7.76 8.16 31.72
CA ARG A 19 6.56 8.94 31.37
C ARG A 19 6.59 9.39 29.90
N LYS A 20 7.73 9.89 29.42
CA LYS A 20 7.88 10.28 28.01
C LYS A 20 7.62 9.09 27.04
N PHE A 21 8.18 7.92 27.36
CA PHE A 21 7.90 6.70 26.58
C PHE A 21 6.41 6.34 26.60
N HIS A 22 5.79 6.39 27.77
CA HIS A 22 4.36 6.09 27.92
C HIS A 22 3.47 7.07 27.11
N GLU A 23 3.81 8.35 27.10
CA GLU A 23 3.11 9.35 26.30
C GLU A 23 3.25 9.09 24.80
N ILE A 24 4.41 8.64 24.32
CA ILE A 24 4.60 8.22 22.90
C ILE A 24 3.73 7.00 22.62
N GLU A 25 3.79 5.97 23.48
CA GLU A 25 2.99 4.75 23.34
C GLU A 25 1.49 5.09 23.16
N ILE A 26 0.95 5.96 24.01
CA ILE A 26 -0.46 6.40 23.92
C ILE A 26 -0.73 7.16 22.61
N SER A 27 0.17 8.05 22.23
CA SER A 27 -0.03 8.93 21.07
C SER A 27 -0.11 8.18 19.73
N ILE A 28 0.47 6.98 19.65
CA ILE A 28 0.48 6.16 18.43
C ILE A 28 -0.61 5.08 18.38
N LEU A 29 -1.23 4.73 19.53
CA LEU A 29 -2.18 3.62 19.63
C LEU A 29 -3.47 3.79 18.81
N SER A 30 -3.92 5.03 18.62
CA SER A 30 -5.18 5.33 17.93
C SER A 30 -5.01 5.62 16.44
N ILE A 31 -3.78 5.59 15.93
CA ILE A 31 -3.51 5.90 14.52
C ILE A 31 -3.75 4.65 13.68
N LEU A 32 -4.56 4.78 12.65
CA LEU A 32 -4.96 3.69 11.74
C LEU A 32 -4.47 3.88 10.30
N ASN A 33 -3.62 4.87 10.07
CA ASN A 33 -3.00 5.17 8.78
C ASN A 33 -1.49 5.01 8.90
N PHE A 34 -0.87 4.33 7.95
CA PHE A 34 0.56 4.01 7.99
C PHE A 34 1.45 5.26 7.96
N GLN A 35 1.13 6.21 7.08
CA GLN A 35 1.90 7.46 6.97
C GLN A 35 1.84 8.25 8.27
N ASP A 36 0.64 8.50 8.79
CA ASP A 36 0.43 9.26 10.02
C ASP A 36 1.10 8.58 11.22
N PHE A 37 1.09 7.23 11.24
CA PHE A 37 1.74 6.44 12.28
C PHE A 37 3.27 6.68 12.31
N ILE A 38 3.94 6.52 11.17
CA ILE A 38 5.39 6.70 11.09
C ILE A 38 5.78 8.16 11.37
N GLU A 39 5.09 9.12 10.76
CA GLU A 39 5.36 10.55 10.98
C GLU A 39 5.21 10.92 12.46
N LYS A 40 4.13 10.48 13.09
CA LYS A 40 3.88 10.74 14.52
C LYS A 40 4.92 10.09 15.41
N LEU A 41 5.24 8.81 15.17
CA LEU A 41 6.23 8.07 15.95
C LEU A 41 7.60 8.77 15.92
N LEU A 42 8.12 9.11 14.75
CA LEU A 42 9.41 9.75 14.59
C LEU A 42 9.43 11.16 15.20
N PHE A 43 8.35 11.93 15.00
CA PHE A 43 8.21 13.26 15.60
C PHE A 43 8.20 13.21 17.12
N GLU A 44 7.43 12.31 17.73
CA GLU A 44 7.34 12.19 19.19
C GLU A 44 8.69 11.77 19.81
N ILE A 45 9.38 10.83 19.18
CA ILE A 45 10.71 10.42 19.64
C ILE A 45 11.68 11.60 19.59
N SER A 46 11.76 12.29 18.44
CA SER A 46 12.67 13.43 18.26
C SER A 46 12.37 14.54 19.25
N SER A 47 11.11 14.95 19.40
CA SER A 47 10.71 16.08 20.23
C SER A 47 10.85 15.80 21.73
N LYS A 48 10.33 14.65 22.21
CA LYS A 48 10.32 14.32 23.64
C LYS A 48 11.71 14.01 24.21
N PHE A 49 12.55 13.40 23.39
CA PHE A 49 13.91 13.04 23.81
C PHE A 49 14.98 13.99 23.26
N SER A 50 14.61 15.01 22.48
CA SER A 50 15.56 15.91 21.81
C SER A 50 16.64 15.14 21.04
N VAL A 51 16.21 14.10 20.29
CA VAL A 51 17.08 13.32 19.43
C VAL A 51 17.17 14.05 18.08
N PRO A 52 18.37 14.45 17.63
CA PRO A 52 18.51 15.26 16.43
C PRO A 52 18.17 14.46 15.16
N TYR A 53 18.45 13.16 15.14
CA TYR A 53 18.24 12.32 13.97
C TYR A 53 17.40 11.10 14.34
N THR A 54 16.21 11.02 13.75
CA THR A 54 15.28 9.87 13.90
C THR A 54 14.76 9.46 12.53
N TRP A 55 14.80 8.17 12.25
CA TRP A 55 14.31 7.63 10.98
C TRP A 55 13.92 6.16 11.13
N ILE A 56 13.29 5.62 10.10
CA ILE A 56 12.95 4.20 10.02
C ILE A 56 13.73 3.53 8.88
N SER A 57 14.23 2.32 9.11
CA SER A 57 14.75 1.46 8.06
C SER A 57 13.80 0.30 7.84
N ILE A 58 13.50 -0.01 6.59
CA ILE A 58 12.51 -1.01 6.18
C ILE A 58 13.20 -2.05 5.31
N ILE A 59 12.97 -3.32 5.61
CA ILE A 59 13.45 -4.44 4.80
C ILE A 59 12.61 -4.52 3.53
N GLU A 60 13.27 -4.45 2.36
CA GLU A 60 12.61 -4.38 1.04
C GLU A 60 11.76 -5.61 0.75
N GLU A 61 12.21 -6.78 1.19
CA GLU A 61 11.54 -8.06 1.00
C GLU A 61 10.38 -8.29 1.99
N SER A 62 10.15 -7.35 2.93
CA SER A 62 9.09 -7.49 3.93
C SER A 62 7.70 -7.17 3.38
N ASN A 63 6.68 -7.77 3.99
CA ASN A 63 5.26 -7.56 3.62
C ASN A 63 4.79 -6.11 3.78
N ILE A 64 5.53 -5.28 4.53
CA ILE A 64 5.23 -3.84 4.69
C ILE A 64 5.41 -3.08 3.38
N THR A 65 6.29 -3.53 2.49
CA THR A 65 6.67 -2.81 1.26
C THR A 65 5.46 -2.52 0.36
N GLU A 66 4.44 -3.36 0.39
CA GLU A 66 3.19 -3.14 -0.36
C GLU A 66 2.41 -1.90 0.11
N TYR A 67 2.52 -1.54 1.40
CA TYR A 67 1.83 -0.37 2.00
C TYR A 67 2.63 0.93 1.84
N LEU A 68 3.88 0.84 1.35
CA LEU A 68 4.79 1.96 1.21
C LEU A 68 4.57 2.81 -0.05
N HIS A 69 3.64 2.45 -0.93
CA HIS A 69 3.31 3.28 -2.10
C HIS A 69 2.93 4.71 -1.72
N ASN A 70 2.26 4.88 -0.57
CA ASN A 70 1.89 6.20 -0.04
C ASN A 70 3.09 6.96 0.54
N ILE A 71 4.10 6.27 1.08
CA ILE A 71 5.34 6.89 1.62
C ILE A 71 6.11 7.59 0.51
N ARG A 72 6.15 7.02 -0.69
CA ARG A 72 6.86 7.62 -1.84
C ARG A 72 6.30 8.99 -2.24
N ASN A 73 5.08 9.32 -1.84
CA ASN A 73 4.44 10.61 -2.12
C ASN A 73 4.66 11.65 -1.02
N SER A 74 5.04 11.26 0.20
CA SER A 74 5.38 12.17 1.29
C SER A 74 6.86 12.58 1.23
N LYS A 75 7.11 13.89 1.14
CA LYS A 75 8.49 14.44 1.19
C LYS A 75 9.18 14.13 2.52
N LEU A 76 8.44 14.14 3.61
CA LEU A 76 8.95 13.92 4.96
C LEU A 76 9.35 12.45 5.14
N LEU A 77 8.52 11.52 4.71
CA LEU A 77 8.83 10.09 4.81
C LEU A 77 9.98 9.68 3.88
N LYS A 78 10.08 10.27 2.69
CA LYS A 78 11.26 10.06 1.83
C LYS A 78 12.58 10.42 2.50
N ALA A 79 12.59 11.51 3.25
CA ALA A 79 13.78 11.97 3.97
C ALA A 79 14.07 11.16 5.24
N SER A 80 13.07 10.46 5.78
CA SER A 80 13.14 9.74 7.06
C SER A 80 12.99 8.23 6.93
N THR A 81 13.06 7.67 5.71
CA THR A 81 12.95 6.22 5.48
C THR A 81 14.13 5.74 4.65
N ALA A 82 14.80 4.71 5.15
CA ALA A 82 15.80 3.94 4.40
C ALA A 82 15.22 2.58 4.00
N PHE A 83 15.58 2.12 2.82
CA PHE A 83 15.27 0.77 2.36
C PHE A 83 16.54 -0.07 2.36
N ILE A 84 16.46 -1.28 2.88
CA ILE A 84 17.62 -2.15 3.06
C ILE A 84 17.24 -3.60 2.74
N SER A 85 18.14 -4.36 2.09
CA SER A 85 17.90 -5.79 1.89
C SER A 85 17.95 -6.56 3.21
N GLU A 86 17.19 -7.66 3.30
CA GLU A 86 17.16 -8.54 4.48
C GLU A 86 18.57 -9.02 4.86
N LYS A 87 19.39 -9.39 3.88
CA LYS A 87 20.77 -9.83 4.09
C LYS A 87 21.66 -8.76 4.74
N GLN A 88 21.55 -7.51 4.28
CA GLN A 88 22.33 -6.41 4.85
C GLN A 88 21.86 -6.10 6.28
N PHE A 89 20.53 -6.07 6.50
CA PHE A 89 19.95 -5.84 7.82
C PHE A 89 20.39 -6.92 8.83
N SER A 90 20.32 -8.19 8.43
CA SER A 90 20.75 -9.33 9.23
C SER A 90 22.26 -9.25 9.60
N ASN A 91 23.10 -8.86 8.65
CA ASN A 91 24.55 -8.69 8.92
C ASN A 91 24.82 -7.59 9.95
N ILE A 92 24.02 -6.54 9.99
CA ILE A 92 24.17 -5.42 10.93
C ILE A 92 23.64 -5.78 12.32
N THR A 93 22.45 -6.38 12.40
CA THR A 93 21.72 -6.61 13.65
C THR A 93 21.89 -8.01 14.20
N GLN A 94 22.44 -8.93 13.44
CA GLN A 94 22.55 -10.37 13.76
C GLN A 94 21.19 -11.01 14.09
N ASN A 95 20.11 -10.51 13.46
CA ASN A 95 18.72 -10.91 13.73
C ASN A 95 18.30 -10.76 15.20
N SER A 96 18.99 -9.91 15.96
CA SER A 96 18.62 -9.63 17.34
C SER A 96 17.31 -8.82 17.38
N LEU A 97 16.40 -9.22 18.26
CA LEU A 97 15.19 -8.44 18.58
C LEU A 97 15.47 -7.33 19.60
N LYS A 98 16.65 -7.36 20.24
CA LYS A 98 17.05 -6.34 21.20
C LYS A 98 17.65 -5.14 20.49
N PRO A 99 17.42 -3.93 21.00
CA PRO A 99 18.07 -2.73 20.47
C PRO A 99 19.59 -2.84 20.51
N LEU A 100 20.22 -2.36 19.43
CA LEU A 100 21.66 -2.27 19.27
C LEU A 100 22.10 -0.83 19.49
N LEU A 101 22.98 -0.61 20.45
CA LEU A 101 23.62 0.69 20.71
C LEU A 101 25.08 0.64 20.24
N SER A 102 25.55 1.72 19.63
CA SER A 102 26.95 1.82 19.20
C SER A 102 27.42 3.27 19.13
N ASN A 103 28.67 3.49 19.55
CA ASN A 103 29.42 4.74 19.36
C ASN A 103 30.79 4.52 18.70
N LYS A 104 30.99 3.31 18.11
CA LYS A 104 32.22 2.93 17.39
C LYS A 104 31.87 2.27 16.08
N ASN A 105 32.78 2.35 15.11
CA ASN A 105 32.64 1.69 13.80
C ASN A 105 31.30 2.03 13.10
N LEU A 106 30.89 3.30 13.15
CA LEU A 106 29.58 3.77 12.73
C LEU A 106 29.33 3.58 11.22
N ASN A 107 30.37 3.50 10.40
CA ASN A 107 30.27 3.28 8.96
C ASN A 107 29.53 1.98 8.59
N ARG A 108 29.54 0.97 9.48
CA ARG A 108 28.81 -0.29 9.23
C ARG A 108 27.30 -0.12 9.18
N PHE A 109 26.79 1.01 9.69
CA PHE A 109 25.36 1.32 9.75
C PHE A 109 24.90 2.18 8.58
N SER A 110 25.79 2.55 7.63
CA SER A 110 25.46 3.44 6.51
C SER A 110 24.27 2.97 5.68
N ALA A 111 24.13 1.65 5.51
CA ALA A 111 22.98 1.08 4.76
C ALA A 111 21.61 1.27 5.47
N LEU A 112 21.61 1.59 6.77
CA LEU A 112 20.38 1.92 7.52
C LEU A 112 19.99 3.39 7.42
N ILE A 113 20.85 4.25 6.88
CA ILE A 113 20.64 5.71 6.84
C ILE A 113 19.96 6.08 5.52
N PRO A 114 18.95 6.96 5.51
CA PRO A 114 18.34 7.43 4.27
C PRO A 114 19.36 8.08 3.33
N GLU A 115 19.32 7.79 2.04
CA GLU A 115 20.30 8.27 1.05
C GLU A 115 20.45 9.79 1.00
N ALA A 116 19.35 10.52 1.24
CA ALA A 116 19.34 11.98 1.21
C ALA A 116 19.76 12.62 2.53
N ALA A 117 20.15 11.83 3.56
CA ALA A 117 20.42 12.33 4.90
C ALA A 117 21.89 12.65 5.10
N GLU A 118 22.17 13.88 5.52
CA GLU A 118 23.51 14.33 5.94
C GLU A 118 23.58 14.36 7.48
N TYR A 119 23.73 13.18 8.09
CA TYR A 119 23.78 13.04 9.55
C TYR A 119 25.24 13.02 10.05
N GLU A 120 25.54 13.89 11.01
CA GLU A 120 26.78 13.81 11.79
C GLU A 120 26.57 12.90 13.00
N ILE A 121 26.94 11.63 12.88
CA ILE A 121 26.65 10.61 13.88
C ILE A 121 27.86 10.33 14.75
N GLY A 122 27.74 10.59 16.05
CA GLY A 122 28.69 10.19 17.10
C GLY A 122 28.27 8.92 17.82
N SER A 123 26.95 8.68 17.93
CA SER A 123 26.37 7.44 18.47
C SER A 123 25.01 7.13 17.84
N ILE A 124 24.65 5.84 17.85
CA ILE A 124 23.42 5.34 17.19
C ILE A 124 22.73 4.28 18.07
N ALA A 125 21.40 4.32 18.06
CA ALA A 125 20.53 3.27 18.59
C ALA A 125 19.65 2.73 17.47
N ILE A 126 19.58 1.41 17.32
CA ILE A 126 18.79 0.68 16.32
C ILE A 126 17.85 -0.22 17.09
N ALA A 127 16.56 0.03 17.02
CA ALA A 127 15.52 -0.75 17.69
C ALA A 127 14.72 -1.53 16.63
N PRO A 128 14.93 -2.84 16.50
CA PRO A 128 14.20 -3.67 15.53
C PRO A 128 12.70 -3.64 15.78
N ILE A 129 11.93 -3.58 14.70
CA ILE A 129 10.47 -3.69 14.71
C ILE A 129 10.04 -4.94 13.96
N THR A 130 8.98 -5.56 14.47
CA THR A 130 8.48 -6.82 13.93
C THR A 130 7.03 -6.68 13.46
N MET A 131 6.65 -7.54 12.53
CA MET A 131 5.28 -7.81 12.14
C MET A 131 5.09 -9.32 12.05
N ASP A 132 4.07 -9.85 12.70
CA ASP A 132 3.77 -11.29 12.76
C ASP A 132 4.99 -12.17 13.16
N GLY A 133 5.81 -11.64 14.10
CA GLY A 133 6.99 -12.32 14.61
C GLY A 133 8.24 -12.22 13.73
N THR A 134 8.15 -11.62 12.54
CA THR A 134 9.28 -11.41 11.62
C THR A 134 9.78 -9.97 11.72
N ILE A 135 11.10 -9.78 11.70
CA ILE A 135 11.69 -8.43 11.66
C ILE A 135 11.40 -7.82 10.28
N VAL A 136 10.81 -6.63 10.28
CA VAL A 136 10.46 -5.89 9.05
C VAL A 136 11.26 -4.61 8.88
N GLY A 137 12.05 -4.25 9.89
CA GLY A 137 12.88 -3.05 9.87
C GLY A 137 13.33 -2.63 11.27
N SER A 138 13.64 -1.34 11.42
CA SER A 138 14.02 -0.75 12.72
C SER A 138 13.64 0.72 12.83
N ILE A 139 13.40 1.16 14.05
CA ILE A 139 13.38 2.57 14.43
C ILE A 139 14.80 2.95 14.82
N ASN A 140 15.34 3.98 14.19
CA ASN A 140 16.72 4.39 14.39
C ASN A 140 16.78 5.79 15.00
N GLN A 141 17.74 5.98 15.86
CA GLN A 141 18.03 7.24 16.52
C GLN A 141 19.52 7.48 16.48
N ALA A 142 19.96 8.71 16.23
CA ALA A 142 21.36 9.04 16.28
C ALA A 142 21.59 10.44 16.86
N ASP A 143 22.78 10.64 17.40
CA ASP A 143 23.22 11.91 17.98
C ASP A 143 24.69 12.16 17.66
N LYS A 144 25.11 13.43 17.62
CA LYS A 144 26.50 13.82 17.53
C LYS A 144 27.27 13.48 18.81
N ASN A 145 26.58 13.42 19.94
CA ASN A 145 27.19 13.07 21.25
C ASN A 145 27.49 11.56 21.29
N VAL A 146 28.75 11.21 21.38
CA VAL A 146 29.26 9.83 21.41
C VAL A 146 28.79 9.02 22.62
N ASN A 147 28.37 9.68 23.70
CA ASN A 147 27.96 9.02 24.94
C ASN A 147 26.44 8.79 25.03
N ARG A 148 25.65 9.30 24.06
CA ARG A 148 24.21 9.23 24.15
C ARG A 148 23.69 7.81 24.02
N PHE A 149 24.20 7.06 23.06
CA PHE A 149 23.84 5.67 22.77
C PHE A 149 25.05 4.76 22.97
N GLU A 150 25.72 4.92 24.13
CA GLU A 150 26.88 4.11 24.48
C GLU A 150 26.47 2.65 24.72
N PRO A 151 27.24 1.65 24.24
CA PRO A 151 27.02 0.27 24.59
C PRO A 151 26.99 0.01 26.09
N GLY A 152 26.00 -0.78 26.55
CA GLY A 152 25.83 -1.09 27.99
C GLY A 152 24.81 -0.22 28.72
N ILE A 153 24.26 0.80 28.09
CA ILE A 153 23.10 1.53 28.63
C ILE A 153 21.87 0.59 28.60
N ASP A 154 21.01 0.70 29.61
CA ASP A 154 19.76 -0.05 29.71
C ASP A 154 18.82 0.30 28.55
N THR A 155 18.46 -0.71 27.77
CA THR A 155 17.60 -0.60 26.58
C THR A 155 16.14 -1.00 26.84
N SER A 156 15.77 -1.34 28.07
CA SER A 156 14.43 -1.90 28.39
C SER A 156 13.26 -1.02 27.96
N LEU A 157 13.38 0.31 28.09
CA LEU A 157 12.36 1.25 27.63
C LEU A 157 12.31 1.36 26.10
N LEU A 158 13.46 1.28 25.45
CA LEU A 158 13.53 1.29 23.99
C LEU A 158 12.99 -0.03 23.39
N GLU A 159 13.28 -1.17 24.04
CA GLU A 159 12.69 -2.48 23.69
C GLU A 159 11.16 -2.43 23.79
N ARG A 160 10.66 -1.87 24.89
CA ARG A 160 9.21 -1.73 25.09
C ARG A 160 8.57 -0.81 24.05
N LEU A 161 9.20 0.30 23.70
CA LEU A 161 8.73 1.18 22.63
C LEU A 161 8.72 0.47 21.28
N ALA A 162 9.79 -0.25 20.93
CA ALA A 162 9.87 -1.00 19.69
C ALA A 162 8.79 -2.10 19.59
N LEU A 163 8.53 -2.80 20.70
CA LEU A 163 7.44 -3.78 20.78
C LEU A 163 6.06 -3.11 20.58
N LYS A 164 5.82 -1.96 21.24
CA LYS A 164 4.55 -1.23 21.07
C LYS A 164 4.40 -0.68 19.65
N ALA A 165 5.47 -0.13 19.09
CA ALA A 165 5.48 0.32 17.69
C ALA A 165 5.19 -0.86 16.73
N SER A 166 5.75 -2.03 16.98
CA SER A 166 5.48 -3.27 16.21
C SER A 166 4.01 -3.67 16.26
N LEU A 167 3.39 -3.65 17.45
CA LEU A 167 1.97 -3.94 17.62
C LEU A 167 1.07 -2.91 16.92
N CYS A 168 1.41 -1.62 17.04
CA CYS A 168 0.69 -0.55 16.33
C CYS A 168 0.85 -0.70 14.81
N LEU A 169 2.04 -1.04 14.34
CA LEU A 169 2.33 -1.29 12.93
C LEU A 169 1.48 -2.43 12.37
N SER A 170 1.42 -3.58 13.06
CA SER A 170 0.55 -4.71 12.68
C SER A 170 -0.92 -4.30 12.63
N ASN A 171 -1.39 -3.52 13.61
CA ASN A 171 -2.77 -3.03 13.64
C ASN A 171 -3.09 -2.07 12.48
N VAL A 172 -2.19 -1.11 12.22
CA VAL A 172 -2.30 -0.16 11.09
C VAL A 172 -2.33 -0.92 9.77
N THR A 173 -1.41 -1.86 9.56
CA THR A 173 -1.33 -2.66 8.34
C THR A 173 -2.59 -3.49 8.11
N ALA A 174 -3.08 -4.17 9.16
CA ALA A 174 -4.33 -4.92 9.10
C ALA A 174 -5.54 -4.02 8.77
N HIS A 175 -5.60 -2.82 9.35
CA HIS A 175 -6.67 -1.87 9.07
C HIS A 175 -6.63 -1.35 7.62
N GLU A 176 -5.44 -1.00 7.10
CA GLU A 176 -5.28 -0.58 5.70
C GLU A 176 -5.62 -1.72 4.75
N GLN A 177 -5.24 -2.96 5.06
CA GLN A 177 -5.61 -4.13 4.28
C GLN A 177 -7.12 -4.37 4.26
N LEU A 178 -7.79 -4.31 5.41
CA LEU A 178 -9.25 -4.41 5.50
C LEU A 178 -9.93 -3.31 4.68
N LYS A 179 -9.44 -2.09 4.78
CA LYS A 179 -9.93 -0.96 3.99
C LYS A 179 -9.72 -1.20 2.48
N PHE A 180 -8.54 -1.68 2.10
CA PHE A 180 -8.27 -2.02 0.71
C PHE A 180 -9.24 -3.09 0.19
N LEU A 181 -9.42 -4.21 0.91
CA LEU A 181 -10.34 -5.29 0.54
C LEU A 181 -11.81 -4.85 0.52
N ALA A 182 -12.19 -3.88 1.35
CA ALA A 182 -13.53 -3.32 1.33
C ALA A 182 -13.85 -2.54 0.05
N PHE A 183 -12.83 -2.02 -0.65
CA PHE A 183 -13.00 -1.18 -1.83
C PHE A 183 -12.46 -1.79 -3.13
N HIS A 184 -11.49 -2.69 -3.06
CA HIS A 184 -10.75 -3.20 -4.21
C HIS A 184 -10.82 -4.72 -4.33
N ASP A 185 -10.59 -5.21 -5.54
CA ASP A 185 -10.31 -6.61 -5.82
C ASP A 185 -8.84 -6.92 -5.48
N PRO A 186 -8.54 -7.95 -4.68
CA PRO A 186 -7.17 -8.19 -4.20
C PRO A 186 -6.19 -8.59 -5.31
N LEU A 187 -6.66 -9.23 -6.38
CA LEU A 187 -5.80 -9.67 -7.47
C LEU A 187 -5.47 -8.52 -8.43
N THR A 188 -6.49 -7.83 -8.92
CA THR A 188 -6.34 -6.81 -9.97
C THR A 188 -6.14 -5.39 -9.44
N ARG A 189 -6.35 -5.17 -8.13
CA ARG A 189 -6.34 -3.88 -7.45
C ARG A 189 -7.35 -2.86 -8.01
N LEU A 190 -8.22 -3.26 -8.92
CA LEU A 190 -9.35 -2.47 -9.38
C LEU A 190 -10.39 -2.32 -8.28
N LEU A 191 -11.33 -1.41 -8.44
CA LEU A 191 -12.50 -1.36 -7.56
C LEU A 191 -13.26 -2.68 -7.61
N ASN A 192 -13.78 -3.12 -6.47
CA ASN A 192 -14.63 -4.29 -6.41
C ASN A 192 -16.06 -3.97 -6.87
N ARG A 193 -16.85 -5.00 -7.09
CA ARG A 193 -18.24 -4.89 -7.53
C ARG A 193 -19.10 -3.98 -6.65
N GLY A 194 -19.01 -4.13 -5.31
CA GLY A 194 -19.84 -3.38 -4.39
C GLY A 194 -19.59 -1.88 -4.42
N VAL A 195 -18.33 -1.47 -4.60
CA VAL A 195 -17.97 -0.05 -4.78
C VAL A 195 -18.42 0.45 -6.14
N MET A 196 -18.20 -0.33 -7.18
CA MET A 196 -18.61 0.00 -8.55
C MET A 196 -20.13 0.27 -8.63
N GLU A 197 -20.95 -0.59 -8.05
CA GLU A 197 -22.42 -0.43 -8.05
C GLU A 197 -22.84 0.87 -7.35
N ARG A 198 -22.21 1.23 -6.21
CA ARG A 198 -22.47 2.52 -5.53
C ARG A 198 -22.06 3.73 -6.37
N ILE A 199 -20.91 3.66 -7.03
CA ILE A 199 -20.45 4.74 -7.91
C ILE A 199 -21.36 4.86 -9.13
N LEU A 200 -21.76 3.73 -9.74
CA LEU A 200 -22.67 3.71 -10.88
C LEU A 200 -24.00 4.39 -10.54
N GLU A 201 -24.59 4.08 -9.40
CA GLU A 201 -25.84 4.72 -8.95
C GLU A 201 -25.66 6.23 -8.82
N ARG A 202 -24.58 6.70 -8.19
CA ARG A 202 -24.29 8.12 -8.04
C ARG A 202 -24.12 8.83 -9.39
N GLU A 203 -23.34 8.27 -10.31
CA GLU A 203 -23.09 8.85 -11.63
C GLU A 203 -24.35 8.77 -12.53
N PHE A 204 -25.19 7.72 -12.39
CA PHE A 204 -26.48 7.63 -13.05
C PHE A 204 -27.42 8.77 -12.64
N GLN A 205 -27.59 9.00 -11.34
CA GLN A 205 -28.42 10.10 -10.82
C GLN A 205 -27.86 11.46 -11.24
N ARG A 206 -26.55 11.64 -11.23
CA ARG A 206 -25.88 12.85 -11.72
C ARG A 206 -26.16 13.07 -13.21
N SER A 207 -26.00 12.06 -14.02
CA SER A 207 -26.26 12.09 -15.47
C SER A 207 -27.71 12.50 -15.76
N LYS A 208 -28.69 11.87 -15.09
CA LYS A 208 -30.11 12.20 -15.24
C LYS A 208 -30.44 13.63 -14.84
N ARG A 209 -29.86 14.11 -13.71
CA ARG A 209 -30.10 15.46 -13.19
C ARG A 209 -29.55 16.56 -14.10
N TYR A 210 -28.35 16.38 -14.63
CA TYR A 210 -27.65 17.41 -15.39
C TYR A 210 -27.69 17.19 -16.91
N HIS A 211 -28.38 16.14 -17.38
CA HIS A 211 -28.42 15.76 -18.79
C HIS A 211 -27.02 15.56 -19.40
N ILE A 212 -26.13 14.90 -18.66
CA ILE A 212 -24.77 14.59 -19.09
C ILE A 212 -24.70 13.13 -19.53
N ASP A 213 -24.03 12.86 -20.65
CA ASP A 213 -23.82 11.49 -21.13
C ASP A 213 -23.14 10.61 -20.07
N LEU A 214 -23.58 9.36 -20.00
CA LEU A 214 -22.97 8.31 -19.19
C LEU A 214 -23.07 7.00 -19.97
N VAL A 215 -21.95 6.34 -20.13
CA VAL A 215 -21.89 5.01 -20.74
C VAL A 215 -21.30 4.00 -19.78
N LEU A 216 -21.86 2.82 -19.78
CA LEU A 216 -21.34 1.65 -19.08
C LEU A 216 -20.88 0.61 -20.08
N LEU A 217 -19.67 0.13 -19.91
CA LEU A 217 -19.11 -1.03 -20.62
C LEU A 217 -19.07 -2.21 -19.67
N PHE A 218 -19.60 -3.34 -20.11
CA PHE A 218 -19.41 -4.64 -19.47
C PHE A 218 -18.49 -5.47 -20.37
N LEU A 219 -17.40 -5.96 -19.81
CA LEU A 219 -16.29 -6.60 -20.52
C LEU A 219 -16.06 -7.98 -19.93
N ASP A 220 -15.62 -8.92 -20.76
CA ASP A 220 -15.32 -10.28 -20.34
C ASP A 220 -14.18 -10.85 -21.20
N LEU A 221 -13.26 -11.58 -20.59
CA LEU A 221 -12.17 -12.21 -21.29
C LEU A 221 -12.67 -13.40 -22.09
N ASP A 222 -12.35 -13.40 -23.38
CA ASP A 222 -12.72 -14.52 -24.26
C ASP A 222 -11.87 -15.75 -23.92
N ASP A 223 -12.54 -16.91 -23.83
CA ASP A 223 -11.92 -18.21 -23.62
C ASP A 223 -11.01 -18.30 -22.38
N PHE A 224 -11.32 -17.52 -21.31
CA PHE A 224 -10.51 -17.46 -20.08
C PHE A 224 -10.29 -18.83 -19.44
N LYS A 225 -11.31 -19.70 -19.48
CA LYS A 225 -11.18 -21.09 -19.02
C LYS A 225 -10.09 -21.84 -19.81
N SER A 226 -10.03 -21.65 -21.11
CA SER A 226 -9.01 -22.28 -21.97
C SER A 226 -7.59 -21.76 -21.63
N ILE A 227 -7.46 -20.47 -21.27
CA ILE A 227 -6.19 -19.92 -20.77
C ILE A 227 -5.75 -20.66 -19.51
N ASN A 228 -6.66 -20.81 -18.53
CA ASN A 228 -6.36 -21.55 -17.30
C ASN A 228 -6.01 -23.02 -17.57
N ASP A 229 -6.80 -23.70 -18.44
CA ASP A 229 -6.60 -25.11 -18.74
C ASP A 229 -5.27 -25.36 -19.50
N THR A 230 -4.82 -24.40 -20.31
CA THR A 230 -3.63 -24.53 -21.15
C THR A 230 -2.35 -24.05 -20.44
N TYR A 231 -2.42 -22.92 -19.75
CA TYR A 231 -1.24 -22.23 -19.18
C TYR A 231 -1.20 -22.25 -17.65
N GLY A 232 -2.22 -22.81 -16.99
CA GLY A 232 -2.37 -22.85 -15.54
C GLY A 232 -2.96 -21.56 -14.94
N HIS A 233 -3.46 -21.69 -13.71
CA HIS A 233 -4.15 -20.59 -12.99
C HIS A 233 -3.27 -19.36 -12.78
N ASP A 234 -1.98 -19.53 -12.51
CA ASP A 234 -1.04 -18.40 -12.32
C ASP A 234 -0.94 -17.51 -13.58
N ASN A 235 -1.02 -18.11 -14.77
CA ASN A 235 -1.03 -17.35 -16.01
C ASN A 235 -2.42 -16.79 -16.33
N GLY A 236 -3.50 -17.42 -15.85
CA GLY A 236 -4.82 -16.82 -15.81
C GLY A 236 -4.87 -15.55 -14.94
N ASP A 237 -4.28 -15.61 -13.76
CA ASP A 237 -4.17 -14.44 -12.87
C ASP A 237 -3.35 -13.31 -13.52
N LYS A 238 -2.25 -13.65 -14.21
CA LYS A 238 -1.51 -12.65 -15.02
C LYS A 238 -2.37 -12.05 -16.14
N ALA A 239 -3.24 -12.83 -16.77
CA ALA A 239 -4.14 -12.32 -17.79
C ALA A 239 -5.16 -11.33 -17.23
N LEU A 240 -5.70 -11.60 -16.05
CA LEU A 240 -6.59 -10.69 -15.33
C LEU A 240 -5.87 -9.38 -14.93
N CYS A 241 -4.68 -9.48 -14.33
CA CYS A 241 -3.86 -8.32 -13.97
C CYS A 241 -3.47 -7.49 -15.22
N HIS A 242 -3.02 -8.14 -16.29
CA HIS A 242 -2.68 -7.48 -17.54
C HIS A 242 -3.86 -6.72 -18.15
N THR A 243 -5.07 -7.31 -18.10
CA THR A 243 -6.30 -6.65 -18.55
C THR A 243 -6.62 -5.43 -17.68
N ALA A 244 -6.51 -5.57 -16.37
CA ALA A 244 -6.71 -4.48 -15.41
C ALA A 244 -5.76 -3.30 -15.67
N ASP A 245 -4.47 -3.57 -15.87
CA ASP A 245 -3.45 -2.57 -16.19
C ASP A 245 -3.72 -1.89 -17.53
N CYS A 246 -4.13 -2.66 -18.53
CA CYS A 246 -4.53 -2.14 -19.82
C CYS A 246 -5.70 -1.16 -19.70
N LEU A 247 -6.78 -1.54 -18.98
CA LEU A 247 -7.94 -0.70 -18.74
C LEU A 247 -7.57 0.59 -17.99
N ASN A 248 -6.80 0.46 -16.89
CA ASN A 248 -6.36 1.59 -16.08
C ASN A 248 -5.47 2.58 -16.85
N SER A 249 -4.57 2.08 -17.70
CA SER A 249 -3.65 2.93 -18.45
C SER A 249 -4.30 3.76 -19.55
N LEU A 250 -5.52 3.39 -19.97
CA LEU A 250 -6.27 4.05 -21.03
C LEU A 250 -7.43 4.91 -20.52
N LYS A 251 -7.79 4.78 -19.25
CA LYS A 251 -8.86 5.56 -18.61
C LYS A 251 -8.44 7.01 -18.35
N ARG A 252 -9.40 7.91 -18.28
CA ARG A 252 -9.26 9.27 -17.76
C ARG A 252 -9.44 9.25 -16.23
N ASP A 253 -9.10 10.33 -15.56
CA ASP A 253 -9.30 10.46 -14.10
C ASP A 253 -10.77 10.34 -13.68
N SER A 254 -11.69 10.77 -14.55
CA SER A 254 -13.14 10.64 -14.34
C SER A 254 -13.69 9.24 -14.55
N ASP A 255 -12.95 8.37 -15.25
CA ASP A 255 -13.42 7.06 -15.63
C ASP A 255 -13.19 6.05 -14.50
N ILE A 256 -14.13 5.18 -14.29
CA ILE A 256 -14.11 4.20 -13.22
C ILE A 256 -13.95 2.81 -13.82
N VAL A 257 -12.97 2.05 -13.35
CA VAL A 257 -12.71 0.67 -13.77
C VAL A 257 -12.84 -0.24 -12.55
N ALA A 258 -13.58 -1.34 -12.71
CA ALA A 258 -13.81 -2.31 -11.65
C ALA A 258 -13.75 -3.74 -12.20
N ARG A 259 -13.37 -4.69 -11.33
CA ARG A 259 -13.57 -6.12 -11.56
C ARG A 259 -14.94 -6.51 -11.00
N PHE A 260 -15.81 -7.05 -11.86
CA PHE A 260 -17.16 -7.38 -11.46
C PHE A 260 -17.25 -8.78 -10.82
N ALA A 261 -16.72 -9.78 -11.49
CA ALA A 261 -16.59 -11.16 -11.00
C ALA A 261 -15.69 -11.97 -11.94
N GLY A 262 -14.92 -12.93 -11.41
CA GLY A 262 -14.16 -13.85 -12.27
C GLY A 262 -13.30 -13.14 -13.33
N ASP A 263 -13.66 -13.31 -14.59
CA ASP A 263 -13.05 -12.71 -15.79
C ASP A 263 -13.81 -11.48 -16.32
N GLU A 264 -14.80 -10.98 -15.56
CA GLU A 264 -15.68 -9.88 -15.93
C GLU A 264 -15.21 -8.54 -15.36
N PHE A 265 -15.19 -7.50 -16.19
CA PHE A 265 -14.83 -6.14 -15.84
C PHE A 265 -15.93 -5.15 -16.23
N VAL A 266 -16.04 -4.08 -15.48
CA VAL A 266 -16.96 -2.97 -15.77
C VAL A 266 -16.20 -1.67 -15.86
N VAL A 267 -16.51 -0.86 -16.87
CA VAL A 267 -15.99 0.50 -17.00
C VAL A 267 -17.17 1.46 -17.06
N ILE A 268 -17.16 2.45 -16.15
CA ILE A 268 -18.15 3.53 -16.14
C ILE A 268 -17.45 4.75 -16.74
N LEU A 269 -18.05 5.34 -17.76
CA LEU A 269 -17.51 6.46 -18.51
C LEU A 269 -18.44 7.69 -18.39
N PRO A 270 -18.24 8.54 -17.37
CA PRO A 270 -18.96 9.79 -17.22
C PRO A 270 -18.65 10.76 -18.37
N SER A 271 -19.60 11.62 -18.72
CA SER A 271 -19.48 12.63 -19.78
C SER A 271 -18.98 12.05 -21.11
N THR A 272 -19.41 10.83 -21.42
CA THR A 272 -18.95 10.07 -22.58
C THR A 272 -20.15 9.54 -23.33
N ASN A 273 -20.24 9.82 -24.62
CA ASN A 273 -21.27 9.28 -25.49
C ASN A 273 -20.88 7.89 -26.04
N ARG A 274 -21.83 7.23 -26.68
CA ARG A 274 -21.65 5.87 -27.22
C ARG A 274 -20.47 5.75 -28.16
N HIS A 275 -20.30 6.67 -29.08
CA HIS A 275 -19.20 6.65 -30.05
C HIS A 275 -17.82 6.75 -29.39
N GLN A 276 -17.70 7.65 -28.42
CA GLN A 276 -16.46 7.80 -27.64
C GLN A 276 -16.12 6.55 -26.83
N ALA A 277 -17.13 5.87 -26.28
CA ALA A 277 -16.96 4.60 -25.56
C ALA A 277 -16.52 3.46 -26.49
N GLU A 278 -17.02 3.41 -27.71
CA GLU A 278 -16.55 2.46 -28.72
C GLU A 278 -15.09 2.69 -29.14
N ILE A 279 -14.65 3.97 -29.23
CA ILE A 279 -13.24 4.31 -29.44
C ILE A 279 -12.36 3.83 -28.28
N TYR A 280 -12.80 4.07 -27.03
CA TYR A 280 -12.08 3.58 -25.85
C TYR A 280 -11.94 2.05 -25.90
N THR A 281 -13.03 1.34 -26.16
CA THR A 281 -13.05 -0.13 -26.26
C THR A 281 -12.12 -0.63 -27.38
N SER A 282 -12.11 0.03 -28.53
CA SER A 282 -11.21 -0.31 -29.64
C SER A 282 -9.74 -0.17 -29.25
N ARG A 283 -9.39 0.91 -28.53
CA ARG A 283 -8.04 1.13 -28.02
C ARG A 283 -7.63 0.05 -27.00
N VAL A 284 -8.53 -0.36 -26.11
CA VAL A 284 -8.28 -1.45 -25.16
C VAL A 284 -7.98 -2.75 -25.92
N LYS A 285 -8.82 -3.12 -26.89
CA LYS A 285 -8.62 -4.32 -27.71
C LYS A 285 -7.30 -4.29 -28.48
N GLN A 286 -6.96 -3.16 -29.06
CA GLN A 286 -5.70 -2.98 -29.79
C GLN A 286 -4.50 -3.12 -28.84
N LYS A 287 -4.57 -2.54 -27.64
CA LYS A 287 -3.49 -2.63 -26.67
C LYS A 287 -3.28 -4.07 -26.18
N LEU A 288 -4.34 -4.81 -25.91
CA LEU A 288 -4.26 -6.23 -25.53
C LEU A 288 -3.70 -7.08 -26.68
N ALA A 289 -4.08 -6.80 -27.93
CA ALA A 289 -3.59 -7.51 -29.12
C ALA A 289 -2.12 -7.22 -29.44
N SER A 290 -1.58 -6.07 -29.00
CA SER A 290 -0.17 -5.69 -29.23
C SER A 290 0.78 -6.07 -28.09
N ASN A 291 0.26 -6.48 -26.92
CA ASN A 291 1.05 -6.80 -25.73
C ASN A 291 0.78 -8.25 -25.31
N PRO A 292 1.59 -9.22 -25.72
CA PRO A 292 1.44 -10.61 -25.30
C PRO A 292 1.85 -10.79 -23.83
N ILE A 293 1.26 -11.78 -23.19
CA ILE A 293 1.67 -12.26 -21.88
C ILE A 293 2.67 -13.39 -22.07
N ILE A 294 3.79 -13.33 -21.35
CA ILE A 294 4.81 -14.38 -21.38
C ILE A 294 4.53 -15.34 -20.22
N ALA A 295 4.26 -16.59 -20.56
CA ALA A 295 4.10 -17.67 -19.60
C ALA A 295 5.48 -18.12 -19.03
N ALA A 296 5.44 -18.91 -17.95
CA ALA A 296 6.66 -19.37 -17.27
C ALA A 296 7.56 -20.25 -18.15
N ASP A 297 7.01 -20.92 -19.15
CA ASP A 297 7.69 -21.76 -20.15
C ASP A 297 8.21 -20.95 -21.36
N ASN A 298 8.20 -19.62 -21.29
CA ASN A 298 8.53 -18.67 -22.36
C ASN A 298 7.57 -18.72 -23.58
N THR A 299 6.45 -19.43 -23.53
CA THR A 299 5.41 -19.28 -24.52
C THR A 299 4.68 -17.95 -24.36
N SER A 300 4.18 -17.38 -25.45
CA SER A 300 3.40 -16.14 -25.40
C SER A 300 1.97 -16.37 -25.84
N PHE A 301 1.04 -15.71 -25.17
CA PHE A 301 -0.37 -15.72 -25.53
C PHE A 301 -0.99 -14.32 -25.43
N TYR A 302 -2.11 -14.13 -26.12
CA TYR A 302 -2.81 -12.86 -26.17
C TYR A 302 -4.17 -12.99 -25.50
N VAL A 303 -4.56 -11.96 -24.77
CA VAL A 303 -5.89 -11.84 -24.21
C VAL A 303 -6.80 -11.14 -25.22
N LYS A 304 -7.99 -11.71 -25.44
CA LYS A 304 -9.07 -11.11 -26.20
C LYS A 304 -10.23 -10.82 -25.26
N LEU A 305 -11.04 -9.81 -25.58
CA LEU A 305 -12.23 -9.48 -24.80
C LEU A 305 -13.46 -9.22 -25.69
N SER A 306 -14.58 -9.63 -25.16
CA SER A 306 -15.93 -9.25 -25.64
C SER A 306 -16.47 -8.12 -24.77
N HIS A 307 -17.39 -7.34 -25.30
CA HIS A 307 -18.01 -6.24 -24.56
C HIS A 307 -19.48 -6.02 -24.93
N GLY A 308 -20.22 -5.52 -23.97
CA GLY A 308 -21.54 -4.91 -24.16
C GLY A 308 -21.51 -3.47 -23.64
N LEU A 309 -22.24 -2.60 -24.32
CA LEU A 309 -22.26 -1.16 -24.02
C LEU A 309 -23.71 -0.71 -23.85
N SER A 310 -24.00 0.07 -22.80
CA SER A 310 -25.28 0.73 -22.59
C SER A 310 -25.10 2.22 -22.29
N SER A 311 -26.05 3.05 -22.72
CA SER A 311 -26.00 4.50 -22.47
C SER A 311 -27.25 4.95 -21.71
N VAL A 312 -27.09 5.91 -20.81
CA VAL A 312 -28.15 6.40 -19.92
C VAL A 312 -29.36 7.01 -20.66
N PHE A 313 -29.17 7.54 -21.86
CA PHE A 313 -30.24 8.16 -22.65
C PHE A 313 -30.88 7.20 -23.66
N GLU A 314 -30.52 5.93 -23.65
CA GLU A 314 -31.25 4.93 -24.42
C GLU A 314 -32.65 4.67 -23.82
N LYS A 315 -33.60 4.28 -24.66
CA LYS A 315 -34.98 4.02 -24.23
C LYS A 315 -35.04 2.91 -23.19
N GLY A 316 -35.73 3.17 -22.09
CA GLY A 316 -35.92 2.19 -21.00
C GLY A 316 -34.81 2.12 -19.98
N MET A 317 -33.85 3.08 -19.98
CA MET A 317 -32.77 3.17 -18.96
C MET A 317 -33.25 4.01 -17.78
N ASP A 318 -34.09 3.41 -16.93
CA ASP A 318 -34.75 4.11 -15.82
C ASP A 318 -33.98 3.97 -14.49
N SER A 319 -33.00 3.09 -14.40
CA SER A 319 -32.13 2.91 -13.23
C SER A 319 -30.74 2.43 -13.62
N SER A 320 -29.76 2.63 -12.71
CA SER A 320 -28.39 2.13 -12.83
C SER A 320 -28.36 0.60 -12.98
N ALA A 321 -29.26 -0.11 -12.28
CA ALA A 321 -29.37 -1.56 -12.35
C ALA A 321 -29.84 -2.03 -13.75
N ILE A 322 -30.77 -1.30 -14.39
CA ILE A 322 -31.20 -1.60 -15.75
C ILE A 322 -30.08 -1.31 -16.75
N LEU A 323 -29.34 -0.20 -16.55
CA LEU A 323 -28.19 0.13 -17.37
C LEU A 323 -27.14 -0.98 -17.34
N LEU A 324 -26.80 -1.48 -16.14
CA LEU A 324 -25.84 -2.58 -15.94
C LEU A 324 -26.35 -3.87 -16.62
N LYS A 325 -27.59 -4.24 -16.39
CA LYS A 325 -28.21 -5.45 -16.97
C LYS A 325 -28.25 -5.41 -18.50
N GLU A 326 -28.50 -4.25 -19.09
CA GLU A 326 -28.55 -4.14 -20.56
C GLU A 326 -27.16 -4.26 -21.18
N ALA A 327 -26.12 -3.70 -20.52
CA ALA A 327 -24.73 -3.89 -20.96
C ALA A 327 -24.32 -5.37 -20.91
N ASP A 328 -24.61 -6.07 -19.81
CA ASP A 328 -24.37 -7.51 -19.66
C ASP A 328 -25.09 -8.33 -20.75
N LYS A 329 -26.38 -8.06 -20.97
CA LYS A 329 -27.17 -8.72 -22.04
C LYS A 329 -26.57 -8.52 -23.45
N ARG A 330 -25.99 -7.33 -23.70
CA ARG A 330 -25.32 -7.05 -24.99
C ARG A 330 -23.99 -7.78 -25.10
N LEU A 331 -23.24 -7.89 -24.02
CA LEU A 331 -22.04 -8.72 -23.94
C LEU A 331 -22.36 -10.18 -24.26
N TYR A 332 -23.40 -10.73 -23.62
CA TYR A 332 -23.81 -12.11 -23.89
C TYR A 332 -24.17 -12.36 -25.37
N LYS A 333 -24.86 -11.39 -26.03
CA LYS A 333 -25.13 -11.48 -27.46
C LYS A 333 -23.86 -11.40 -28.31
N ALA A 334 -22.92 -10.55 -27.94
CA ALA A 334 -21.63 -10.43 -28.63
C ALA A 334 -20.82 -11.73 -28.57
N LYS A 335 -20.87 -12.44 -27.44
CA LYS A 335 -20.21 -13.74 -27.26
C LYS A 335 -20.85 -14.85 -28.11
N LYS A 336 -22.18 -14.85 -28.29
CA LYS A 336 -22.91 -15.86 -29.11
C LYS A 336 -22.68 -15.68 -30.60
N ASN A 337 -22.32 -14.50 -31.06
CA ASN A 337 -22.13 -14.20 -32.49
C ASN A 337 -20.67 -14.35 -32.96
N LYS A 338 -19.80 -14.90 -32.10
CA LYS A 338 -18.43 -15.32 -32.42
C LYS A 338 -18.38 -16.80 -32.75
#